data_9c2d8e4dcb300f2f17936750fec060e2
#
_entry.id   9c2d8e4dcb300f2f17936750fec060e2
#
_cell.length_a   1.000
_cell.length_b   1.000
_cell.length_c   1.000
_cell.angle_alpha   90.00
_cell.angle_beta   90.00
_cell.angle_gamma   90.00
#
_symmetry.space_group_name_H-M   'P 1'
#
loop_
_entity.id
_entity.type
_entity.pdbx_description
1 polymer ?
#
loop_
_entity_poly.entity_id
_entity_poly.type
_entity_poly.pdbx_seq_one_letter_code
_entity_poly.pdbx_strand_id
1 'polypeptide(L)'
;MKPKSRLYTLVKNWSKRPPSVIKEAGNTKLYSSAAQNINEQITNWAKAQELFFELALETHTQLTQFVILNALFDCNEEDVLRLFNDGIRASCYWHSYSKPTAIMIPIKCEWLMNQDILKGFQNALLNCHLPIGLIHVGLMNRPTANDKIKLQDSIIKLQRLGVLLHLMNFDGTPIDCELLNDHDFKYVYLSGSLLRQAIPGTQCEEKLLTLMKIAKSYDCRVVAGPIKLIYEKLAAEKWGLNCYFGQHIMPAMTIHQVVKLGKSAQQQTAIRSHFNKKSS
;
A
#
# COMPACT_ATOMS: atom_id res chain seq x y z
N MET A 1 -9.33 9.44 26.50
CA MET A 1 -8.77 8.08 26.40
C MET A 1 -9.52 7.34 25.31
N LYS A 2 -8.88 7.10 24.14
CA LYS A 2 -9.48 6.33 23.03
C LYS A 2 -9.46 4.84 23.38
N PRO A 3 -10.53 4.08 23.18
CA PRO A 3 -10.52 2.64 23.44
C PRO A 3 -9.60 1.95 22.43
N LYS A 4 -8.55 1.31 22.94
CA LYS A 4 -7.69 0.41 22.12
C LYS A 4 -8.55 -0.73 21.61
N SER A 5 -8.78 -0.81 20.31
CA SER A 5 -9.65 -1.81 19.72
C SER A 5 -9.15 -3.24 20.02
N ARG A 6 -10.06 -4.14 20.34
CA ARG A 6 -9.80 -5.60 20.53
C ARG A 6 -9.02 -6.24 19.37
N LEU A 7 -9.13 -5.68 18.18
CA LEU A 7 -8.40 -6.09 16.96
C LEU A 7 -6.88 -5.89 17.08
N TYR A 8 -6.41 -4.80 17.70
CA TYR A 8 -4.98 -4.55 17.88
C TYR A 8 -4.32 -5.60 18.78
N THR A 9 -5.06 -6.13 19.75
CA THR A 9 -4.59 -7.19 20.65
C THR A 9 -4.54 -8.55 19.95
N LEU A 10 -5.45 -8.83 19.03
CA LEU A 10 -5.46 -10.06 18.22
C LEU A 10 -4.27 -10.10 17.23
N VAL A 11 -3.99 -9.03 16.53
CA VAL A 11 -2.85 -8.93 15.60
C VAL A 11 -1.52 -9.05 16.35
N LYS A 12 -1.38 -8.46 17.54
CA LYS A 12 -0.17 -8.54 18.36
C LYS A 12 0.07 -9.93 18.94
N ASN A 13 -0.96 -10.73 19.16
CA ASN A 13 -0.86 -12.10 19.64
C ASN A 13 -0.58 -13.11 18.51
N TRP A 14 -0.94 -12.79 17.28
CA TRP A 14 -0.71 -13.63 16.10
C TRP A 14 0.75 -13.62 15.64
N SER A 15 1.42 -12.48 15.76
CA SER A 15 2.85 -12.35 15.41
C SER A 15 3.81 -13.09 16.36
N LYS A 16 3.31 -13.58 17.50
CA LYS A 16 4.11 -14.26 18.54
C LYS A 16 3.94 -15.79 18.57
N ARG A 17 3.07 -16.36 17.76
CA ARG A 17 2.92 -17.82 17.68
C ARG A 17 3.31 -18.29 16.28
N PRO A 18 4.42 -19.08 16.15
CA PRO A 18 4.58 -19.90 14.96
C PRO A 18 3.37 -20.85 14.91
N PRO A 19 2.86 -21.22 13.71
CA PRO A 19 1.79 -22.17 13.60
C PRO A 19 2.21 -23.45 14.34
N SER A 20 1.57 -23.72 15.47
CA SER A 20 1.72 -25.00 16.16
C SER A 20 1.24 -26.07 15.19
N VAL A 21 2.15 -26.93 14.78
CA VAL A 21 1.83 -28.15 14.03
C VAL A 21 0.93 -28.99 14.93
N ILE A 22 -0.39 -28.89 14.74
CA ILE A 22 -1.33 -29.85 15.33
C ILE A 22 -1.09 -31.15 14.59
N LYS A 23 -0.32 -32.04 15.23
CA LYS A 23 -0.19 -33.42 14.83
C LYS A 23 -1.49 -34.16 15.19
N GLU A 24 -2.50 -34.09 14.35
CA GLU A 24 -3.55 -35.08 14.31
C GLU A 24 -3.29 -36.03 13.14
N ALA A 25 -2.91 -37.24 13.49
CA ALA A 25 -2.68 -38.31 12.56
C ALA A 25 -4.01 -38.67 11.86
N GLY A 26 -4.09 -38.40 10.56
CA GLY A 26 -5.20 -38.83 9.69
C GLY A 26 -5.61 -37.88 8.60
N ASN A 27 -5.54 -36.55 8.81
CA ASN A 27 -6.06 -35.56 7.85
C ASN A 27 -4.97 -34.74 7.12
N THR A 28 -3.71 -34.96 7.36
CA THR A 28 -2.61 -34.15 6.82
C THR A 28 -2.48 -34.24 5.30
N LYS A 29 -2.89 -35.36 4.68
CA LYS A 29 -2.82 -35.52 3.21
C LYS A 29 -3.89 -34.69 2.47
N LEU A 30 -5.08 -34.55 3.01
CA LEU A 30 -6.17 -33.78 2.39
C LEU A 30 -5.90 -32.26 2.45
N TYR A 31 -5.39 -31.77 3.59
CA TYR A 31 -5.02 -30.34 3.72
C TYR A 31 -3.80 -29.97 2.88
N SER A 32 -2.81 -30.85 2.76
CA SER A 32 -1.65 -30.62 1.90
C SER A 32 -2.02 -30.58 0.42
N SER A 33 -2.93 -31.46 -0.03
CA SER A 33 -3.37 -31.48 -1.44
C SER A 33 -4.25 -30.29 -1.80
N ALA A 34 -5.11 -29.82 -0.91
CA ALA A 34 -5.93 -28.62 -1.12
C ALA A 34 -5.06 -27.35 -1.14
N ALA A 35 -4.12 -27.22 -0.22
CA ALA A 35 -3.18 -26.10 -0.18
C ALA A 35 -2.25 -26.08 -1.39
N GLN A 36 -1.79 -27.24 -1.86
CA GLN A 36 -1.01 -27.38 -3.10
C GLN A 36 -1.83 -26.97 -4.33
N ASN A 37 -3.08 -27.38 -4.42
CA ASN A 37 -3.97 -27.04 -5.53
C ASN A 37 -4.26 -25.52 -5.56
N ILE A 38 -4.49 -24.89 -4.41
CA ILE A 38 -4.68 -23.43 -4.30
C ILE A 38 -3.41 -22.68 -4.73
N ASN A 39 -2.25 -23.11 -4.25
CA ASN A 39 -0.97 -22.49 -4.63
C ASN A 39 -0.68 -22.66 -6.13
N GLU A 40 -1.00 -23.79 -6.71
CA GLU A 40 -0.85 -24.03 -8.14
C GLU A 40 -1.82 -23.16 -8.97
N GLN A 41 -3.07 -23.03 -8.55
CA GLN A 41 -4.05 -22.14 -9.19
C GLN A 41 -3.60 -20.68 -9.11
N ILE A 42 -3.14 -20.21 -7.96
CA ILE A 42 -2.62 -18.83 -7.78
C ILE A 42 -1.39 -18.63 -8.66
N THR A 43 -0.48 -19.60 -8.72
CA THR A 43 0.74 -19.52 -9.53
C THR A 43 0.41 -19.47 -11.02
N ASN A 44 -0.53 -20.29 -11.49
CA ASN A 44 -0.97 -20.30 -12.87
C ASN A 44 -1.69 -18.99 -13.24
N TRP A 45 -2.54 -18.48 -12.36
CA TRP A 45 -3.16 -17.17 -12.53
C TRP A 45 -2.09 -16.07 -12.60
N ALA A 46 -1.11 -16.02 -11.68
CA ALA A 46 -0.06 -15.02 -11.66
C ALA A 46 0.81 -15.02 -12.93
N LYS A 47 1.01 -16.18 -13.57
CA LYS A 47 1.72 -16.30 -14.86
C LYS A 47 0.90 -15.74 -16.02
N ALA A 48 -0.42 -15.83 -15.97
CA ALA A 48 -1.32 -15.37 -17.02
C ALA A 48 -1.64 -13.86 -16.96
N GLN A 49 -1.32 -13.18 -15.84
CA GLN A 49 -1.64 -11.75 -15.66
C GLN A 49 -0.46 -10.85 -16.00
N GLU A 50 -0.69 -9.91 -16.92
CA GLU A 50 0.25 -8.82 -17.22
C GLU A 50 0.03 -7.61 -16.31
N LEU A 51 -0.01 -7.85 -14.99
CA LEU A 51 -0.13 -6.78 -14.00
C LEU A 51 1.25 -6.23 -13.65
N PHE A 52 1.34 -4.90 -13.61
CA PHE A 52 2.54 -4.19 -13.23
C PHE A 52 2.35 -3.43 -11.92
N PHE A 53 3.40 -3.44 -11.11
CA PHE A 53 3.44 -2.87 -9.78
C PHE A 53 4.64 -1.94 -9.64
N GLU A 54 4.42 -0.75 -9.11
CA GLU A 54 5.51 0.14 -8.69
C GLU A 54 5.80 -0.04 -7.20
N LEU A 55 7.08 0.03 -6.83
CA LEU A 55 7.49 -0.09 -5.44
C LEU A 55 7.64 1.28 -4.80
N ALA A 56 6.96 1.48 -3.67
CA ALA A 56 7.20 2.61 -2.79
C ALA A 56 8.31 2.25 -1.80
N LEU A 57 9.46 2.92 -1.93
CA LEU A 57 10.65 2.69 -1.12
C LEU A 57 10.80 3.77 -0.07
N GLU A 58 11.24 3.38 1.13
CA GLU A 58 11.66 4.35 2.14
C GLU A 58 12.94 5.09 1.70
N THR A 59 12.96 6.40 1.84
CA THR A 59 14.02 7.25 1.26
C THR A 59 15.42 6.97 1.80
N HIS A 60 15.54 6.64 3.08
CA HIS A 60 16.85 6.42 3.72
C HIS A 60 17.32 4.97 3.65
N THR A 61 16.43 4.00 3.81
CA THR A 61 16.79 2.58 3.89
C THR A 61 16.67 1.85 2.56
N GLN A 62 15.94 2.43 1.60
CA GLN A 62 15.55 1.82 0.32
C GLN A 62 14.73 0.53 0.50
N LEU A 63 14.11 0.35 1.67
CA LEU A 63 13.23 -0.79 1.92
C LEU A 63 11.85 -0.55 1.32
N THR A 64 11.30 -1.60 0.72
CA THR A 64 9.92 -1.55 0.20
C THR A 64 8.93 -1.38 1.36
N GLN A 65 8.14 -0.31 1.32
CA GLN A 65 7.07 -0.06 2.28
C GLN A 65 5.77 -0.72 1.83
N PHE A 66 5.44 -0.57 0.57
CA PHE A 66 4.29 -1.19 -0.10
C PHE A 66 4.51 -1.17 -1.62
N VAL A 67 3.67 -1.89 -2.35
CA VAL A 67 3.61 -1.85 -3.81
C VAL A 67 2.33 -1.20 -4.28
N ILE A 68 2.38 -0.53 -5.42
CA ILE A 68 1.26 0.23 -6.02
C ILE A 68 0.78 -0.53 -7.24
N LEU A 69 -0.50 -0.82 -7.33
CA LEU A 69 -1.11 -1.43 -8.51
C LEU A 69 -1.38 -0.38 -9.59
N ASN A 70 -0.56 -0.33 -10.64
CA ASN A 70 -0.63 0.71 -11.66
C ASN A 70 -1.86 0.63 -12.56
N ALA A 71 -2.36 -0.57 -12.85
CA ALA A 71 -3.46 -0.77 -13.79
C ALA A 71 -4.75 0.01 -13.45
N LEU A 72 -4.95 0.38 -12.18
CA LEU A 72 -6.15 1.10 -11.74
C LEU A 72 -6.11 2.61 -11.99
N PHE A 73 -4.96 3.19 -12.34
CA PHE A 73 -4.90 4.63 -12.63
C PHE A 73 -5.73 5.01 -13.86
N ASP A 74 -5.73 4.14 -14.88
CA ASP A 74 -6.35 4.40 -16.17
C ASP A 74 -7.55 3.48 -16.48
N CYS A 75 -8.02 2.68 -15.48
CA CYS A 75 -9.12 1.75 -15.73
C CYS A 75 -10.48 2.43 -15.75
N ASN A 76 -11.43 1.78 -16.42
CA ASN A 76 -12.83 2.14 -16.40
C ASN A 76 -13.58 1.46 -15.22
N GLU A 77 -14.85 1.83 -15.02
CA GLU A 77 -15.67 1.31 -13.92
C GLU A 77 -15.93 -0.21 -14.05
N GLU A 78 -16.03 -0.73 -15.26
CA GLU A 78 -16.32 -2.15 -15.52
C GLU A 78 -15.17 -3.06 -15.06
N ASP A 79 -13.93 -2.58 -15.17
CA ASP A 79 -12.74 -3.33 -14.80
C ASP A 79 -12.34 -3.19 -13.33
N VAL A 80 -12.86 -2.20 -12.61
CA VAL A 80 -12.35 -1.85 -11.27
C VAL A 80 -12.44 -3.00 -10.28
N LEU A 81 -13.56 -3.75 -10.24
CA LEU A 81 -13.72 -4.88 -9.34
C LEU A 81 -12.77 -6.04 -9.68
N ARG A 82 -12.57 -6.29 -10.97
CA ARG A 82 -11.62 -7.30 -11.44
C ARG A 82 -10.22 -6.95 -10.99
N LEU A 83 -9.76 -5.73 -11.29
CA LEU A 83 -8.42 -5.27 -10.93
C LEU A 83 -8.20 -5.18 -9.41
N PHE A 84 -9.23 -4.80 -8.65
CA PHE A 84 -9.18 -4.82 -7.19
C PHE A 84 -8.95 -6.24 -6.66
N ASN A 85 -9.71 -7.22 -7.16
CA ASN A 85 -9.53 -8.63 -6.81
C ASN A 85 -8.15 -9.14 -7.22
N ASP A 86 -7.66 -8.75 -8.39
CA ASP A 86 -6.34 -9.15 -8.90
C ASP A 86 -5.22 -8.57 -8.02
N GLY A 87 -5.37 -7.35 -7.51
CA GLY A 87 -4.47 -6.76 -6.53
C GLY A 87 -4.42 -7.57 -5.23
N ILE A 88 -5.58 -7.95 -4.69
CA ILE A 88 -5.66 -8.80 -3.49
C ILE A 88 -4.99 -10.16 -3.76
N ARG A 89 -5.26 -10.81 -4.90
CA ARG A 89 -4.64 -12.09 -5.28
C ARG A 89 -3.12 -11.97 -5.39
N ALA A 90 -2.60 -10.86 -5.92
CA ALA A 90 -1.16 -10.60 -5.98
C ALA A 90 -0.55 -10.55 -4.57
N SER A 91 -1.18 -9.86 -3.62
CA SER A 91 -0.74 -9.81 -2.23
C SER A 91 -0.79 -11.20 -1.56
N CYS A 92 -1.84 -12.00 -1.83
CA CYS A 92 -1.92 -13.40 -1.40
C CYS A 92 -0.76 -14.23 -1.95
N TYR A 93 -0.45 -14.05 -3.23
CA TYR A 93 0.67 -14.72 -3.88
C TYR A 93 2.00 -14.40 -3.20
N TRP A 94 2.30 -13.12 -2.93
CA TRP A 94 3.53 -12.73 -2.22
C TRP A 94 3.56 -13.27 -0.80
N HIS A 95 2.43 -13.24 -0.10
CA HIS A 95 2.31 -13.80 1.26
C HIS A 95 2.61 -15.31 1.29
N SER A 96 2.16 -16.07 0.29
CA SER A 96 2.42 -17.51 0.19
C SER A 96 3.91 -17.86 0.04
N TYR A 97 4.71 -16.91 -0.44
CA TYR A 97 6.18 -17.02 -0.50
C TYR A 97 6.88 -16.47 0.77
N SER A 98 6.16 -16.38 1.88
CA SER A 98 6.69 -15.84 3.16
C SER A 98 7.18 -14.39 3.03
N LYS A 99 6.54 -13.60 2.17
CA LYS A 99 6.84 -12.20 1.93
C LYS A 99 5.58 -11.35 1.99
N PRO A 100 5.08 -11.11 3.21
CA PRO A 100 3.94 -10.22 3.38
C PRO A 100 4.34 -8.83 2.87
N THR A 101 3.83 -8.48 1.70
CA THR A 101 4.04 -7.17 1.08
C THR A 101 2.71 -6.46 1.03
N ALA A 102 2.65 -5.28 1.62
CA ALA A 102 1.46 -4.45 1.55
C ALA A 102 1.24 -3.98 0.12
N ILE A 103 -0.03 -3.96 -0.31
CA ILE A 103 -0.43 -3.45 -1.62
C ILE A 103 -1.30 -2.21 -1.45
N MET A 104 -0.96 -1.13 -2.14
CA MET A 104 -1.80 0.05 -2.28
C MET A 104 -2.56 -0.04 -3.61
N ILE A 105 -3.87 0.03 -3.51
CA ILE A 105 -4.81 -0.04 -4.63
C ILE A 105 -5.40 1.36 -4.81
N PRO A 106 -5.05 2.09 -5.90
CA PRO A 106 -5.60 3.41 -6.15
C PRO A 106 -7.07 3.30 -6.57
N ILE A 107 -7.93 4.11 -5.97
CA ILE A 107 -9.38 4.08 -6.20
C ILE A 107 -9.89 5.50 -6.36
N LYS A 108 -10.76 5.72 -7.35
CA LYS A 108 -11.48 6.98 -7.52
C LYS A 108 -12.62 7.09 -6.49
N CYS A 109 -12.87 8.29 -5.99
CA CYS A 109 -13.93 8.52 -4.99
C CYS A 109 -15.31 8.09 -5.49
N GLU A 110 -15.60 8.31 -6.78
CA GLU A 110 -16.87 7.91 -7.39
C GLU A 110 -17.13 6.40 -7.32
N TRP A 111 -16.09 5.58 -7.41
CA TRP A 111 -16.22 4.11 -7.27
C TRP A 111 -16.60 3.70 -5.85
N LEU A 112 -16.08 4.40 -4.83
CA LEU A 112 -16.48 4.15 -3.44
C LEU A 112 -17.92 4.58 -3.14
N MET A 113 -18.43 5.54 -3.88
CA MET A 113 -19.81 5.99 -3.73
C MET A 113 -20.82 5.10 -4.48
N ASN A 114 -20.37 4.29 -5.44
CA ASN A 114 -21.17 3.26 -6.07
C ASN A 114 -21.33 2.07 -5.11
N GLN A 115 -22.58 1.81 -4.65
CA GLN A 115 -22.84 0.80 -3.62
C GLN A 115 -22.52 -0.62 -4.07
N ASP A 116 -22.63 -0.94 -5.35
CA ASP A 116 -22.36 -2.29 -5.87
C ASP A 116 -20.85 -2.53 -5.95
N ILE A 117 -20.08 -1.52 -6.37
CA ILE A 117 -18.61 -1.58 -6.33
C ILE A 117 -18.12 -1.66 -4.89
N LEU A 118 -18.65 -0.84 -3.99
CA LEU A 118 -18.27 -0.87 -2.57
C LEU A 118 -18.56 -2.23 -1.93
N LYS A 119 -19.72 -2.83 -2.19
CA LYS A 119 -20.05 -4.20 -1.75
C LYS A 119 -19.09 -5.22 -2.34
N GLY A 120 -18.72 -5.08 -3.62
CA GLY A 120 -17.73 -5.92 -4.26
C GLY A 120 -16.37 -5.85 -3.56
N PHE A 121 -15.89 -4.66 -3.22
CA PHE A 121 -14.66 -4.46 -2.44
C PHE A 121 -14.76 -5.08 -1.05
N GLN A 122 -15.86 -4.85 -0.33
CA GLN A 122 -16.08 -5.44 0.99
C GLN A 122 -16.06 -6.97 0.93
N ASN A 123 -16.75 -7.57 -0.04
CA ASN A 123 -16.76 -9.02 -0.23
C ASN A 123 -15.36 -9.56 -0.54
N ALA A 124 -14.60 -8.89 -1.40
CA ALA A 124 -13.23 -9.28 -1.71
C ALA A 124 -12.32 -9.24 -0.46
N LEU A 125 -12.46 -8.20 0.36
CA LEU A 125 -11.71 -8.04 1.62
C LEU A 125 -12.10 -9.09 2.67
N LEU A 126 -13.39 -9.37 2.83
CA LEU A 126 -13.89 -10.37 3.79
C LEU A 126 -13.48 -11.81 3.41
N ASN A 127 -13.36 -12.08 2.11
CA ASN A 127 -12.97 -13.40 1.61
C ASN A 127 -11.45 -13.57 1.47
N CYS A 128 -10.66 -12.50 1.65
CA CYS A 128 -9.21 -12.63 1.63
C CYS A 128 -8.68 -13.13 2.97
N HIS A 129 -7.75 -14.09 2.91
CA HIS A 129 -7.10 -14.66 4.11
C HIS A 129 -5.83 -13.91 4.51
N LEU A 130 -5.64 -12.70 3.99
CA LEU A 130 -4.49 -11.86 4.33
C LEU A 130 -4.70 -11.12 5.66
N PRO A 131 -3.63 -10.82 6.39
CA PRO A 131 -3.68 -9.77 7.39
C PRO A 131 -4.16 -8.47 6.75
N ILE A 132 -5.29 -7.95 7.24
CA ILE A 132 -6.00 -6.81 6.62
C ILE A 132 -5.08 -5.57 6.49
N GLY A 133 -4.16 -5.36 7.44
CA GLY A 133 -3.16 -4.28 7.37
C GLY A 133 -2.18 -4.36 6.17
N LEU A 134 -2.27 -5.38 5.32
CA LEU A 134 -1.52 -5.47 4.06
C LEU A 134 -2.30 -4.90 2.86
N ILE A 135 -3.58 -4.57 3.02
CA ILE A 135 -4.37 -3.96 1.97
C ILE A 135 -4.53 -2.47 2.27
N HIS A 136 -4.01 -1.65 1.37
CA HIS A 136 -4.12 -0.20 1.43
C HIS A 136 -4.98 0.29 0.28
N VAL A 137 -5.75 1.36 0.50
CA VAL A 137 -6.57 2.02 -0.51
C VAL A 137 -6.13 3.47 -0.65
N GLY A 138 -5.78 3.89 -1.87
CA GLY A 138 -5.39 5.26 -2.19
C GLY A 138 -6.51 6.03 -2.87
N LEU A 139 -7.02 7.08 -2.24
CA LEU A 139 -8.03 7.95 -2.85
C LEU A 139 -7.38 8.88 -3.88
N MET A 140 -7.74 8.72 -5.17
CA MET A 140 -7.08 9.39 -6.31
C MET A 140 -7.57 10.82 -6.53
N ASN A 141 -8.86 11.07 -6.36
CA ASN A 141 -9.52 12.35 -6.59
C ASN A 141 -10.31 12.78 -5.36
N ARG A 142 -11.00 13.92 -5.46
CA ARG A 142 -11.80 14.48 -4.38
C ARG A 142 -13.28 14.38 -4.71
N PRO A 143 -14.14 14.18 -3.71
CA PRO A 143 -15.58 14.23 -3.91
C PRO A 143 -16.02 15.67 -4.20
N THR A 144 -17.16 15.82 -4.86
CA THR A 144 -17.88 17.08 -4.88
C THR A 144 -18.47 17.38 -3.49
N ALA A 145 -18.84 18.63 -3.23
CA ALA A 145 -19.45 19.00 -1.94
C ALA A 145 -20.69 18.15 -1.61
N ASN A 146 -21.48 17.80 -2.63
CA ASN A 146 -22.71 17.01 -2.47
C ASN A 146 -22.44 15.51 -2.17
N ASP A 147 -21.27 15.00 -2.52
CA ASP A 147 -20.93 13.59 -2.42
C ASP A 147 -20.12 13.26 -1.16
N LYS A 148 -19.74 14.30 -0.40
CA LYS A 148 -18.87 14.16 0.77
C LYS A 148 -19.40 13.14 1.80
N ILE A 149 -20.68 13.23 2.14
CA ILE A 149 -21.32 12.35 3.16
C ILE A 149 -21.29 10.89 2.71
N LYS A 150 -21.63 10.63 1.43
CA LYS A 150 -21.60 9.27 0.88
C LYS A 150 -20.19 8.67 0.90
N LEU A 151 -19.19 9.50 0.56
CA LEU A 151 -17.80 9.07 0.59
C LEU A 151 -17.34 8.77 2.02
N GLN A 152 -17.68 9.62 3.00
CA GLN A 152 -17.34 9.39 4.41
C GLN A 152 -17.87 8.05 4.92
N ASP A 153 -19.13 7.72 4.64
CA ASP A 153 -19.71 6.42 5.00
C ASP A 153 -18.95 5.25 4.37
N SER A 154 -18.55 5.40 3.12
CA SER A 154 -17.81 4.36 2.39
C SER A 154 -16.41 4.17 2.96
N ILE A 155 -15.71 5.26 3.28
CA ILE A 155 -14.40 5.24 3.93
C ILE A 155 -14.48 4.54 5.30
N ILE A 156 -15.48 4.90 6.12
CA ILE A 156 -15.69 4.28 7.45
C ILE A 156 -15.89 2.75 7.30
N LYS A 157 -16.66 2.31 6.29
CA LYS A 157 -16.85 0.88 6.03
C LYS A 157 -15.55 0.16 5.69
N LEU A 158 -14.67 0.76 4.88
CA LEU A 158 -13.36 0.19 4.55
C LEU A 158 -12.42 0.19 5.77
N GLN A 159 -12.38 1.28 6.54
CA GLN A 159 -11.56 1.35 7.75
C GLN A 159 -11.98 0.31 8.80
N ARG A 160 -13.28 0.03 8.94
CA ARG A 160 -13.80 -1.05 9.82
C ARG A 160 -13.31 -2.43 9.42
N LEU A 161 -13.01 -2.64 8.15
CA LEU A 161 -12.38 -3.86 7.64
C LEU A 161 -10.85 -3.85 7.83
N GLY A 162 -10.27 -2.76 8.40
CA GLY A 162 -8.86 -2.62 8.70
C GLY A 162 -7.99 -2.21 7.52
N VAL A 163 -8.58 -1.73 6.44
CA VAL A 163 -7.87 -1.14 5.30
C VAL A 163 -7.14 0.12 5.74
N LEU A 164 -5.89 0.29 5.32
CA LEU A 164 -5.13 1.52 5.53
C LEU A 164 -5.39 2.50 4.38
N LEU A 165 -5.59 3.77 4.72
CA LEU A 165 -5.94 4.80 3.75
C LEU A 165 -4.73 5.63 3.34
N HIS A 166 -4.69 5.97 2.06
CA HIS A 166 -3.74 6.91 1.46
C HIS A 166 -4.50 8.03 0.75
N LEU A 167 -4.04 9.26 0.87
CA LEU A 167 -4.58 10.40 0.16
C LEU A 167 -3.63 10.78 -0.98
N MET A 168 -4.03 10.48 -2.21
CA MET A 168 -3.23 10.75 -3.41
C MET A 168 -3.44 12.19 -3.88
N ASN A 169 -2.50 12.73 -4.67
CA ASN A 169 -2.57 14.09 -5.21
C ASN A 169 -2.87 15.14 -4.12
N PHE A 170 -2.20 15.01 -2.96
CA PHE A 170 -2.39 15.92 -1.84
C PHE A 170 -1.88 17.33 -2.19
N ASP A 171 -2.75 18.31 -2.10
CA ASP A 171 -2.49 19.71 -2.44
C ASP A 171 -2.80 20.69 -1.30
N GLY A 172 -3.20 20.17 -0.13
CA GLY A 172 -3.50 20.94 1.07
C GLY A 172 -4.76 21.81 0.96
N THR A 173 -5.67 21.42 0.09
CA THR A 173 -6.96 22.11 -0.06
C THR A 173 -7.84 21.94 1.19
N PRO A 174 -8.84 22.79 1.43
CA PRO A 174 -9.75 22.60 2.55
C PRO A 174 -10.36 21.20 2.62
N ILE A 175 -10.74 20.63 1.47
CA ILE A 175 -11.29 19.26 1.41
C ILE A 175 -10.26 18.19 1.76
N ASP A 176 -8.98 18.38 1.42
CA ASP A 176 -7.89 17.50 1.85
C ASP A 176 -7.76 17.51 3.38
N CYS A 177 -7.74 18.71 3.98
CA CYS A 177 -7.61 18.86 5.43
C CYS A 177 -8.83 18.28 6.17
N GLU A 178 -10.04 18.45 5.61
CA GLU A 178 -11.24 17.84 6.17
C GLU A 178 -11.18 16.30 6.12
N LEU A 179 -10.76 15.72 5.00
CA LEU A 179 -10.60 14.27 4.88
C LEU A 179 -9.56 13.74 5.89
N LEU A 180 -8.43 14.43 6.05
CA LEU A 180 -7.39 14.06 7.02
C LEU A 180 -7.87 14.20 8.47
N ASN A 181 -8.74 15.18 8.76
CA ASN A 181 -9.30 15.39 10.08
C ASN A 181 -10.34 14.31 10.45
N ASP A 182 -11.17 13.93 9.49
CA ASP A 182 -12.31 13.03 9.70
C ASP A 182 -11.90 11.55 9.66
N HIS A 183 -10.77 11.21 9.03
CA HIS A 183 -10.34 9.84 8.79
C HIS A 183 -8.84 9.62 9.07
N ASP A 184 -8.47 8.40 9.48
CA ASP A 184 -7.09 8.00 9.76
C ASP A 184 -6.36 7.62 8.46
N PHE A 185 -5.82 8.62 7.75
CA PHE A 185 -4.92 8.41 6.63
C PHE A 185 -3.50 8.15 7.12
N LYS A 186 -2.80 7.17 6.53
CA LYS A 186 -1.41 6.85 6.87
C LYS A 186 -0.39 7.52 5.97
N TYR A 187 -0.79 7.81 4.74
CA TYR A 187 0.09 8.39 3.73
C TYR A 187 -0.61 9.48 2.94
N VAL A 188 0.13 10.52 2.59
CA VAL A 188 -0.26 11.54 1.62
C VAL A 188 0.77 11.58 0.49
N TYR A 189 0.30 11.82 -0.74
CA TYR A 189 1.15 11.77 -1.93
C TYR A 189 1.37 13.15 -2.52
N LEU A 190 2.63 13.54 -2.63
CA LEU A 190 3.07 14.76 -3.31
C LEU A 190 3.58 14.43 -4.72
N SER A 191 3.21 15.26 -5.69
CA SER A 191 3.65 15.04 -7.07
C SER A 191 5.15 15.29 -7.24
N GLY A 192 5.83 14.47 -8.09
CA GLY A 192 7.22 14.69 -8.46
C GLY A 192 7.43 16.04 -9.16
N SER A 193 6.42 16.60 -9.84
CA SER A 193 6.50 17.92 -10.45
C SER A 193 6.64 19.03 -9.42
N LEU A 194 6.01 18.94 -8.26
CA LEU A 194 6.17 19.89 -7.17
C LEU A 194 7.62 19.88 -6.67
N LEU A 195 8.23 18.68 -6.52
CA LEU A 195 9.62 18.56 -6.10
C LEU A 195 10.60 19.23 -7.08
N ARG A 196 10.34 19.12 -8.41
CA ARG A 196 11.15 19.80 -9.42
C ARG A 196 11.12 21.33 -9.29
N GLN A 197 9.95 21.86 -8.94
CA GLN A 197 9.72 23.30 -8.87
C GLN A 197 10.07 23.88 -7.51
N ALA A 198 10.22 23.06 -6.48
CA ALA A 198 10.58 23.49 -5.12
C ALA A 198 12.06 23.82 -5.01
N ILE A 199 12.49 24.84 -5.76
CA ILE A 199 13.84 25.44 -5.69
C ILE A 199 13.87 26.38 -4.48
N PRO A 200 15.01 26.46 -3.73
CA PRO A 200 15.15 27.37 -2.60
C PRO A 200 14.77 28.82 -2.93
N GLY A 201 13.92 29.42 -2.09
CA GLY A 201 13.42 30.78 -2.28
C GLY A 201 12.24 30.93 -3.23
N THR A 202 11.66 29.82 -3.72
CA THR A 202 10.48 29.87 -4.60
C THR A 202 9.19 29.63 -3.84
N GLN A 203 8.06 30.10 -4.39
CA GLN A 203 6.72 29.81 -3.88
C GLN A 203 6.42 28.30 -3.83
N CYS A 204 7.00 27.52 -4.74
CA CYS A 204 6.85 26.07 -4.75
C CYS A 204 7.57 25.40 -3.56
N GLU A 205 8.69 25.95 -3.10
CA GLU A 205 9.34 25.51 -1.86
C GLU A 205 8.43 25.78 -0.66
N GLU A 206 7.89 26.99 -0.53
CA GLU A 206 6.99 27.37 0.56
C GLU A 206 5.75 26.46 0.57
N LYS A 207 5.19 26.20 -0.60
CA LYS A 207 4.08 25.24 -0.77
C LYS A 207 4.47 23.84 -0.28
N LEU A 208 5.62 23.32 -0.73
CA LEU A 208 6.12 21.99 -0.32
C LEU A 208 6.24 21.89 1.20
N LEU A 209 6.91 22.86 1.83
CA LEU A 209 7.11 22.90 3.28
C LEU A 209 5.77 23.00 4.02
N THR A 210 4.82 23.76 3.51
CA THR A 210 3.48 23.88 4.07
C THR A 210 2.74 22.53 4.01
N LEU A 211 2.75 21.85 2.88
CA LEU A 211 2.12 20.52 2.72
C LEU A 211 2.74 19.48 3.65
N MET A 212 4.08 19.51 3.81
CA MET A 212 4.76 18.61 4.75
C MET A 212 4.37 18.89 6.21
N LYS A 213 4.22 20.18 6.61
CA LYS A 213 3.74 20.55 7.94
C LYS A 213 2.30 20.07 8.17
N ILE A 214 1.41 20.25 7.19
CA ILE A 214 0.03 19.75 7.27
C ILE A 214 0.04 18.22 7.41
N ALA A 215 0.75 17.49 6.56
CA ALA A 215 0.85 16.05 6.65
C ALA A 215 1.31 15.58 8.06
N LYS A 216 2.34 16.23 8.59
CA LYS A 216 2.88 15.95 9.93
C LYS A 216 1.88 16.22 11.04
N SER A 217 1.06 17.28 10.94
CA SER A 217 0.05 17.60 11.97
C SER A 217 -1.06 16.55 12.06
N TYR A 218 -1.27 15.77 10.99
CA TYR A 218 -2.21 14.64 10.93
C TYR A 218 -1.53 13.27 11.10
N ASP A 219 -0.25 13.22 11.48
CA ASP A 219 0.55 11.98 11.62
C ASP A 219 0.63 11.16 10.32
N CYS A 220 0.57 11.83 9.17
CA CYS A 220 0.68 11.21 7.86
C CYS A 220 2.14 11.16 7.40
N ARG A 221 2.55 10.02 6.82
CA ARG A 221 3.82 9.89 6.10
C ARG A 221 3.69 10.46 4.69
N VAL A 222 4.72 11.15 4.22
CA VAL A 222 4.73 11.75 2.89
C VAL A 222 5.38 10.83 1.89
N VAL A 223 4.69 10.54 0.80
CA VAL A 223 5.16 9.79 -0.36
C VAL A 223 5.36 10.75 -1.53
N ALA A 224 6.53 10.75 -2.14
CA ALA A 224 6.82 11.53 -3.33
C ALA A 224 6.73 10.68 -4.60
N GLY A 225 6.06 11.18 -5.63
CA GLY A 225 6.06 10.49 -6.91
C GLY A 225 4.84 10.74 -7.80
N PRO A 226 4.87 10.13 -8.99
CA PRO A 226 5.95 9.31 -9.52
C PRO A 226 7.24 10.12 -9.81
N ILE A 227 8.38 9.58 -9.36
CA ILE A 227 9.71 10.16 -9.62
C ILE A 227 10.17 9.74 -11.01
N LYS A 228 10.35 10.72 -11.89
CA LYS A 228 10.75 10.52 -13.29
C LYS A 228 12.21 10.88 -13.56
N LEU A 229 12.80 11.70 -12.72
CA LEU A 229 14.12 12.31 -12.93
C LEU A 229 14.97 12.24 -11.66
N ILE A 230 16.30 12.13 -11.83
CA ILE A 230 17.24 11.98 -10.71
C ILE A 230 17.14 13.14 -9.71
N TYR A 231 16.98 14.37 -10.17
CA TYR A 231 16.90 15.51 -9.26
C TYR A 231 15.60 15.57 -8.45
N GLU A 232 14.50 14.96 -8.91
CA GLU A 232 13.30 14.76 -8.09
C GLU A 232 13.58 13.82 -6.92
N LYS A 233 14.36 12.74 -7.16
CA LYS A 233 14.83 11.84 -6.11
C LYS A 233 15.70 12.58 -5.10
N LEU A 234 16.71 13.31 -5.57
CA LEU A 234 17.62 14.09 -4.72
C LEU A 234 16.86 15.15 -3.92
N ALA A 235 15.83 15.77 -4.51
CA ALA A 235 14.98 16.71 -3.81
C ALA A 235 14.16 16.00 -2.72
N ALA A 236 13.57 14.83 -2.98
CA ALA A 236 12.83 14.06 -1.98
C ALA A 236 13.71 13.70 -0.77
N GLU A 237 14.95 13.27 -1.01
CA GLU A 237 15.93 12.97 0.04
C GLU A 237 16.32 14.22 0.82
N LYS A 238 16.63 15.33 0.12
CA LYS A 238 17.01 16.62 0.71
C LYS A 238 15.91 17.17 1.63
N TRP A 239 14.65 17.08 1.22
CA TRP A 239 13.51 17.57 1.99
C TRP A 239 13.07 16.59 3.09
N GLY A 240 13.74 15.45 3.22
CA GLY A 240 13.45 14.46 4.26
C GLY A 240 12.08 13.79 4.09
N LEU A 241 11.63 13.57 2.84
CA LEU A 241 10.40 12.85 2.59
C LEU A 241 10.55 11.39 3.00
N ASN A 242 9.46 10.78 3.48
CA ASN A 242 9.52 9.45 4.10
C ASN A 242 9.71 8.34 3.07
N CYS A 243 9.09 8.48 1.88
CA CYS A 243 9.09 7.45 0.88
C CYS A 243 8.90 8.04 -0.53
N TYR A 244 9.31 7.30 -1.55
CA TYR A 244 9.14 7.67 -2.93
C TYR A 244 8.90 6.45 -3.84
N PHE A 245 8.33 6.68 -5.01
CA PHE A 245 8.14 5.67 -6.06
C PHE A 245 8.27 6.31 -7.44
N GLY A 246 8.36 5.49 -8.47
CA GLY A 246 8.38 5.92 -9.86
C GLY A 246 9.47 5.27 -10.69
N GLN A 247 9.37 5.42 -12.00
CA GLN A 247 10.23 4.74 -12.98
C GLN A 247 11.72 4.99 -12.78
N HIS A 248 12.11 6.18 -12.29
CA HIS A 248 13.50 6.51 -12.01
C HIS A 248 14.03 5.85 -10.74
N ILE A 249 13.15 5.49 -9.80
CA ILE A 249 13.51 4.78 -8.58
C ILE A 249 13.67 3.30 -8.88
N MET A 250 12.62 2.72 -9.47
CA MET A 250 12.59 1.34 -9.89
C MET A 250 11.52 1.17 -10.98
N PRO A 251 11.82 0.51 -12.09
CA PRO A 251 10.83 0.25 -13.12
C PRO A 251 9.69 -0.59 -12.57
N ALA A 252 8.51 -0.45 -13.15
CA ALA A 252 7.36 -1.25 -12.80
C ALA A 252 7.65 -2.76 -12.97
N MET A 253 7.18 -3.56 -12.05
CA MET A 253 7.52 -4.98 -11.92
C MET A 253 6.30 -5.88 -12.07
N THR A 254 6.51 -7.06 -12.60
CA THR A 254 5.51 -8.12 -12.59
C THR A 254 5.39 -8.75 -11.21
N ILE A 255 4.30 -9.49 -10.97
CA ILE A 255 4.06 -10.23 -9.72
C ILE A 255 5.27 -11.07 -9.31
N HIS A 256 5.88 -11.78 -10.26
CA HIS A 256 7.04 -12.65 -10.00
C HIS A 256 8.31 -11.89 -9.67
N GLN A 257 8.53 -10.72 -10.27
CA GLN A 257 9.69 -9.89 -10.01
C GLN A 257 9.66 -9.33 -8.58
N VAL A 258 8.49 -8.93 -8.07
CA VAL A 258 8.33 -8.47 -6.68
C VAL A 258 8.76 -9.53 -5.68
N VAL A 259 8.42 -10.82 -5.91
CA VAL A 259 8.87 -11.94 -5.05
C VAL A 259 10.39 -12.08 -5.05
N LYS A 260 11.04 -11.94 -6.21
CA LYS A 260 12.50 -12.10 -6.34
C LYS A 260 13.27 -11.03 -5.59
N LEU A 261 12.81 -9.78 -5.63
CA LEU A 261 13.46 -8.67 -4.93
C LEU A 261 13.52 -8.88 -3.43
N GLY A 262 12.43 -9.30 -2.85
CA GLY A 262 12.40 -9.56 -1.42
C GLY A 262 13.41 -10.63 -0.97
N LYS A 263 13.81 -11.59 -1.81
CA LYS A 263 14.88 -12.57 -1.49
C LYS A 263 16.26 -11.90 -1.46
N SER A 264 16.54 -10.95 -2.35
CA SER A 264 17.81 -10.24 -2.39
C SER A 264 17.97 -9.24 -1.22
N ALA A 265 16.91 -8.56 -0.80
CA ALA A 265 16.95 -7.65 0.34
C ALA A 265 17.22 -8.37 1.68
N GLN A 266 16.64 -9.57 1.87
CA GLN A 266 16.96 -10.40 3.05
C GLN A 266 18.41 -10.92 3.05
N GLN A 267 18.95 -11.25 1.88
CA GLN A 267 20.36 -11.64 1.77
C GLN A 267 21.28 -10.45 2.10
N GLN A 268 20.97 -9.25 1.65
CA GLN A 268 21.75 -8.05 1.97
C GLN A 268 21.69 -7.70 3.46
N THR A 269 20.52 -7.86 4.11
CA THR A 269 20.39 -7.64 5.56
C THR A 269 21.17 -8.70 6.36
N ALA A 270 21.13 -9.97 5.95
CA ALA A 270 21.91 -11.05 6.56
C ALA A 270 23.42 -10.83 6.39
N ILE A 271 23.86 -10.36 5.23
CA ILE A 271 25.27 -10.02 4.98
C ILE A 271 25.70 -8.84 5.86
N ARG A 272 24.92 -7.76 5.95
CA ARG A 272 25.23 -6.60 6.82
C ARG A 272 25.30 -6.98 8.30
N SER A 273 24.37 -7.81 8.80
CA SER A 273 24.39 -8.30 10.19
C SER A 273 25.60 -9.19 10.48
N HIS A 274 26.11 -9.91 9.48
CA HIS A 274 27.31 -10.76 9.64
C HIS A 274 28.61 -9.94 9.67
N PHE A 275 28.68 -8.85 8.89
CA PHE A 275 29.82 -7.94 8.92
C PHE A 275 29.90 -7.12 10.21
N ASN A 276 28.75 -6.65 10.73
CA ASN A 276 28.71 -5.89 11.99
C ASN A 276 29.05 -6.72 13.23
N LYS A 277 28.84 -8.05 13.19
CA LYS A 277 29.28 -8.98 14.29
C LYS A 277 30.75 -9.32 14.28
N LYS A 278 31.47 -9.04 13.19
CA LYS A 278 32.93 -9.28 13.11
C LYS A 278 33.79 -8.05 13.43
N SER A 279 33.15 -6.88 13.60
CA SER A 279 33.82 -5.61 13.94
C SER A 279 33.56 -5.13 15.37
N SER A 280 32.93 -5.96 16.18
CA SER A 280 32.82 -5.84 17.64
C SER A 280 33.52 -7.02 18.31
#